data_46637db7afa55e2d2e083555ed29efda
#
_entry.id   46637db7afa55e2d2e083555ed29efda
#
_cell.length_a   1.000
_cell.length_b   1.000
_cell.length_c   1.000
_cell.angle_alpha   90.00
_cell.angle_beta   90.00
_cell.angle_gamma   90.00
#
_symmetry.space_group_name_H-M   'P 1'
#
loop_
_entity.id
_entity.type
_entity.pdbx_description
1 polymer ?
#
loop_
_entity_poly.entity_id
_entity_poly.type
_entity_poly.pdbx_seq_one_letter_code
_entity_poly.pdbx_strand_id
1 'polypeptide(L)'
;MTTNQVRPQDCADCENCPLRVHWMREGCWQPVPIQHATDPDNSIVFVGDGPTKTAFAEARAFSGQEGIYLLNEVKELGHQRKDFGWAYTVACRWPNDDPSAYLAKLRASNRKRVRQGQDPIQSPVTACAPYRKWALEDYPTVVPMGSLSTKVALGTNPSLEAVRGGPTRVGDVNVLPTYSPSMMGNKKGHLKEVLTSDISKAIRHHEDKLRWTDPKVIYAPTREQALDFFSRHEVLAYDVETDGIDCLTAGLRCVGIGAEDEVLIIRFDLIG
;
A
#
# COMPACT_ATOMS: atom_id res chain seq x y z
N MET A 1 26.77 2.03 17.55
CA MET A 1 27.40 2.24 16.22
C MET A 1 26.57 3.29 15.54
N THR A 2 27.17 4.45 15.20
CA THR A 2 26.50 5.49 14.44
C THR A 2 26.31 4.97 13.02
N THR A 3 25.09 4.50 12.70
CA THR A 3 24.69 4.22 11.33
C THR A 3 24.89 5.51 10.53
N ASN A 4 25.86 5.54 9.63
CA ASN A 4 26.00 6.59 8.64
C ASN A 4 24.65 6.71 7.93
N GLN A 5 23.84 7.70 8.28
CA GLN A 5 22.57 7.94 7.62
C GLN A 5 22.87 8.35 6.18
N VAL A 6 22.79 7.40 5.26
CA VAL A 6 22.89 7.69 3.83
C VAL A 6 21.72 8.62 3.47
N ARG A 7 22.03 9.76 2.92
CA ARG A 7 21.02 10.74 2.52
C ARG A 7 20.50 10.41 1.12
N PRO A 8 19.25 10.73 0.80
CA PRO A 8 18.70 10.48 -0.54
C PRO A 8 19.56 11.00 -1.68
N GLN A 9 20.17 12.17 -1.52
CA GLN A 9 21.03 12.78 -2.53
C GLN A 9 22.36 12.05 -2.74
N ASP A 10 22.76 11.16 -1.86
CA ASP A 10 24.04 10.44 -1.98
C ASP A 10 23.92 9.20 -2.87
N CYS A 11 22.71 8.67 -3.08
CA CYS A 11 22.50 7.48 -3.92
C CYS A 11 21.36 7.61 -4.96
N ALA A 12 20.48 8.59 -4.86
CA ALA A 12 19.49 8.85 -5.91
C ALA A 12 20.11 9.65 -7.08
N ASP A 13 19.57 9.46 -8.29
CA ASP A 13 19.93 10.31 -9.45
C ASP A 13 19.24 11.67 -9.35
N CYS A 14 19.64 12.44 -8.34
CA CYS A 14 19.07 13.74 -8.06
C CYS A 14 19.42 14.80 -9.11
N GLU A 15 20.52 14.67 -9.82
CA GLU A 15 20.96 15.69 -10.80
C GLU A 15 19.97 15.84 -11.95
N ASN A 16 19.41 14.72 -12.39
CA ASN A 16 18.44 14.68 -13.48
C ASN A 16 16.99 14.68 -12.99
N CYS A 17 16.75 14.80 -11.67
CA CYS A 17 15.42 14.74 -11.10
C CYS A 17 14.67 16.08 -11.24
N PRO A 18 13.52 16.11 -11.90
CA PRO A 18 12.76 17.35 -12.09
C PRO A 18 12.19 17.92 -10.78
N LEU A 19 12.00 17.12 -9.73
CA LEU A 19 11.60 17.63 -8.41
C LEU A 19 12.74 18.37 -7.73
N ARG A 20 14.00 17.93 -7.87
CA ARG A 20 15.14 18.70 -7.37
C ARG A 20 15.18 20.08 -8.03
N VAL A 21 15.06 20.12 -9.35
CA VAL A 21 15.08 21.39 -10.11
C VAL A 21 13.95 22.30 -9.64
N HIS A 22 12.75 21.76 -9.43
CA HIS A 22 11.60 22.52 -8.93
C HIS A 22 11.88 23.11 -7.54
N TRP A 23 12.25 22.28 -6.55
CA TRP A 23 12.45 22.74 -5.18
C TRP A 23 13.70 23.57 -4.96
N MET A 24 14.73 23.41 -5.79
CA MET A 24 15.88 24.32 -5.78
C MET A 24 15.53 25.74 -6.26
N ARG A 25 14.64 25.85 -7.25
CA ARG A 25 14.12 27.17 -7.69
C ARG A 25 13.28 27.86 -6.61
N GLU A 26 12.55 27.08 -5.84
CA GLU A 26 11.79 27.57 -4.68
C GLU A 26 12.68 27.81 -3.43
N GLY A 27 13.98 27.54 -3.49
CA GLY A 27 14.93 27.74 -2.38
C GLY A 27 14.75 26.80 -1.20
N CYS A 28 14.02 25.69 -1.35
CA CYS A 28 13.67 24.80 -0.25
C CYS A 28 13.88 23.30 -0.54
N TRP A 29 14.86 22.96 -1.37
CA TRP A 29 15.13 21.54 -1.65
C TRP A 29 15.72 20.82 -0.44
N GLN A 30 14.94 19.90 0.11
CA GLN A 30 15.33 19.10 1.27
C GLN A 30 14.68 17.71 1.19
N PRO A 31 15.37 16.72 0.54
CA PRO A 31 14.84 15.37 0.46
C PRO A 31 14.75 14.72 1.84
N VAL A 32 13.65 14.01 2.10
CA VAL A 32 13.37 13.35 3.37
C VAL A 32 14.00 11.97 3.41
N PRO A 33 14.96 11.71 4.32
CA PRO A 33 15.58 10.39 4.44
C PRO A 33 14.62 9.37 5.04
N ILE A 34 14.93 8.10 4.83
CA ILE A 34 14.30 7.01 5.59
C ILE A 34 14.64 7.16 7.07
N GLN A 35 13.69 6.86 7.91
CA GLN A 35 13.90 6.61 9.32
C GLN A 35 13.84 5.10 9.53
N HIS A 36 14.98 4.48 9.78
CA HIS A 36 15.07 3.04 10.00
C HIS A 36 14.44 2.62 11.33
N ALA A 37 13.94 1.39 11.37
CA ALA A 37 13.62 0.70 12.60
C ALA A 37 14.89 0.44 13.43
N THR A 38 14.72 0.11 14.71
CA THR A 38 15.83 -0.30 15.58
C THR A 38 16.46 -1.61 15.09
N ASP A 39 15.64 -2.51 14.55
CA ASP A 39 16.03 -3.79 13.96
C ASP A 39 15.33 -3.96 12.60
N PRO A 40 15.93 -3.47 11.50
CA PRO A 40 15.30 -3.52 10.18
C PRO A 40 15.04 -4.94 9.68
N ASP A 41 15.96 -5.89 9.94
CA ASP A 41 15.87 -7.27 9.46
C ASP A 41 14.66 -8.02 10.02
N ASN A 42 14.16 -7.57 11.18
CA ASN A 42 12.98 -8.11 11.84
C ASN A 42 11.87 -7.07 11.98
N SER A 43 11.69 -6.23 10.97
CA SER A 43 10.72 -5.15 11.06
C SER A 43 9.93 -4.95 9.77
N ILE A 44 8.93 -4.09 9.87
CA ILE A 44 8.10 -3.58 8.77
C ILE A 44 8.59 -2.19 8.39
N VAL A 45 8.59 -1.86 7.10
CA VAL A 45 8.73 -0.49 6.65
C VAL A 45 7.43 0.03 6.02
N PHE A 46 6.95 1.17 6.52
CA PHE A 46 5.84 1.91 5.92
C PHE A 46 6.34 2.86 4.85
N VAL A 47 5.77 2.78 3.65
CA VAL A 47 6.25 3.54 2.48
C VAL A 47 5.13 4.37 1.87
N GLY A 48 5.17 5.69 2.05
CA GLY A 48 4.22 6.62 1.42
C GLY A 48 4.60 7.00 -0.02
N ASP A 49 3.69 7.64 -0.73
CA ASP A 49 3.90 8.13 -2.10
C ASP A 49 4.98 9.23 -2.17
N GLY A 50 5.02 10.08 -1.17
CA GLY A 50 5.99 11.18 -1.00
C GLY A 50 5.67 12.00 0.24
N PRO A 51 6.62 12.80 0.74
CA PRO A 51 6.43 13.59 1.96
C PRO A 51 5.40 14.70 1.76
N THR A 52 4.58 14.93 2.79
CA THR A 52 3.72 16.10 2.90
C THR A 52 4.54 17.38 3.14
N LYS A 53 3.87 18.53 3.13
CA LYS A 53 4.52 19.83 3.39
C LYS A 53 5.29 19.84 4.72
N THR A 54 4.68 19.32 5.79
CA THR A 54 5.30 19.26 7.13
C THR A 54 6.51 18.32 7.14
N ALA A 55 6.33 17.09 6.64
CA ALA A 55 7.41 16.11 6.58
C ALA A 55 8.60 16.60 5.75
N PHE A 56 8.32 17.32 4.65
CA PHE A 56 9.35 17.92 3.81
C PHE A 56 10.08 19.07 4.50
N ALA A 57 9.36 19.95 5.19
CA ALA A 57 9.96 21.08 5.92
C ALA A 57 10.82 20.62 7.11
N GLU A 58 10.44 19.53 7.77
CA GLU A 58 11.15 18.99 8.93
C GLU A 58 12.23 17.96 8.55
N ALA A 59 12.34 17.58 7.27
CA ALA A 59 13.16 16.47 6.78
C ALA A 59 12.96 15.16 7.56
N ARG A 60 11.74 14.92 8.02
CA ARG A 60 11.39 13.78 8.86
C ARG A 60 10.20 13.04 8.29
N ALA A 61 10.37 11.73 8.05
CA ALA A 61 9.31 10.91 7.49
C ALA A 61 8.09 10.87 8.43
N PHE A 62 6.89 11.04 7.87
CA PHE A 62 5.61 10.99 8.59
C PHE A 62 5.57 11.84 9.86
N SER A 63 6.05 13.09 9.80
CA SER A 63 5.99 14.05 10.92
C SER A 63 4.73 14.93 10.90
N GLY A 64 3.95 14.88 9.81
CA GLY A 64 2.69 15.60 9.69
C GLY A 64 1.49 14.89 10.34
N GLN A 65 0.30 15.40 10.05
CA GLN A 65 -0.98 14.85 10.57
C GLN A 65 -1.16 13.36 10.26
N GLU A 66 -0.79 12.94 9.05
CA GLU A 66 -0.81 11.55 8.63
C GLU A 66 0.09 10.65 9.50
N GLY A 67 1.24 11.17 9.91
CA GLY A 67 2.15 10.45 10.78
C GLY A 67 1.65 10.35 12.21
N ILE A 68 1.00 11.40 12.73
CA ILE A 68 0.36 11.37 14.06
C ILE A 68 -0.72 10.30 14.09
N TYR A 69 -1.53 10.23 13.02
CA TYR A 69 -2.56 9.21 12.89
C TYR A 69 -1.94 7.80 12.94
N LEU A 70 -0.98 7.50 12.06
CA LEU A 70 -0.31 6.20 12.01
C LEU A 70 0.36 5.82 13.35
N LEU A 71 0.98 6.79 14.01
CA LEU A 71 1.62 6.56 15.31
C LEU A 71 0.62 6.21 16.40
N ASN A 72 -0.57 6.77 16.37
CA ASN A 72 -1.63 6.39 17.30
C ASN A 72 -2.10 4.96 17.03
N GLU A 73 -2.34 4.58 15.76
CA GLU A 73 -2.74 3.22 15.39
C GLU A 73 -1.70 2.18 15.84
N VAL A 74 -0.42 2.39 15.53
CA VAL A 74 0.62 1.43 15.94
C VAL A 74 0.81 1.37 17.45
N LYS A 75 0.56 2.47 18.19
CA LYS A 75 0.57 2.48 19.66
C LYS A 75 -0.59 1.69 20.26
N GLU A 76 -1.79 1.80 19.69
CA GLU A 76 -2.95 1.00 20.11
C GLU A 76 -2.71 -0.50 19.91
N LEU A 77 -1.89 -0.86 18.93
CA LEU A 77 -1.43 -2.24 18.69
C LEU A 77 -0.23 -2.66 19.56
N GLY A 78 0.23 -1.81 20.49
CA GLY A 78 1.30 -2.12 21.44
C GLY A 78 2.72 -1.80 20.95
N HIS A 79 2.87 -1.11 19.83
CA HIS A 79 4.16 -0.81 19.21
C HIS A 79 4.58 0.66 19.36
N GLN A 80 5.85 0.94 19.08
CA GLN A 80 6.43 2.28 19.09
C GLN A 80 6.95 2.66 17.70
N ARG A 81 7.13 3.96 17.46
CA ARG A 81 7.68 4.45 16.19
C ARG A 81 9.00 3.80 15.79
N LYS A 82 9.88 3.55 16.77
CA LYS A 82 11.21 2.96 16.56
C LYS A 82 11.20 1.49 16.11
N ASP A 83 10.06 0.83 16.26
CA ASP A 83 9.90 -0.59 15.88
C ASP A 83 9.67 -0.74 14.38
N PHE A 84 9.45 0.37 13.65
CA PHE A 84 9.15 0.38 12.22
C PHE A 84 10.09 1.30 11.43
N GLY A 85 10.28 0.94 10.17
CA GLY A 85 10.85 1.83 9.17
C GLY A 85 9.80 2.80 8.61
N TRP A 86 10.23 4.02 8.25
CA TRP A 86 9.37 5.07 7.71
C TRP A 86 10.03 5.70 6.48
N ALA A 87 9.49 5.48 5.32
CA ALA A 87 10.08 5.88 4.05
C ALA A 87 9.05 6.45 3.06
N TYR A 88 9.54 6.97 1.94
CA TYR A 88 8.73 7.41 0.83
C TYR A 88 9.23 6.81 -0.48
N THR A 89 8.31 6.57 -1.41
CA THR A 89 8.61 6.15 -2.78
C THR A 89 9.49 7.18 -3.49
N VAL A 90 9.23 8.46 -3.25
CA VAL A 90 10.04 9.59 -3.68
C VAL A 90 10.34 10.46 -2.47
N ALA A 91 11.62 10.69 -2.18
CA ALA A 91 12.06 11.41 -0.99
C ALA A 91 11.75 12.92 -1.00
N CYS A 92 11.31 13.47 -2.11
CA CYS A 92 10.93 14.87 -2.26
C CYS A 92 9.42 15.04 -2.33
N ARG A 93 8.93 16.16 -1.79
CA ARG A 93 7.51 16.52 -1.85
C ARG A 93 7.04 16.66 -3.30
N TRP A 94 5.84 16.19 -3.59
CA TRP A 94 5.17 16.43 -4.86
C TRP A 94 4.58 17.84 -4.89
N PRO A 95 4.73 18.61 -5.97
CA PRO A 95 4.02 19.87 -6.13
C PRO A 95 2.51 19.68 -5.98
N ASN A 96 1.89 20.51 -5.16
CA ASN A 96 0.48 20.42 -4.76
C ASN A 96 0.08 19.11 -4.08
N ASP A 97 1.04 18.35 -3.57
CA ASP A 97 0.84 17.04 -2.93
C ASP A 97 0.09 16.01 -3.82
N ASP A 98 0.21 16.17 -5.15
CA ASP A 98 -0.47 15.31 -6.13
C ASP A 98 0.54 14.63 -7.09
N PRO A 99 1.02 13.42 -6.75
CA PRO A 99 1.91 12.65 -7.58
C PRO A 99 1.28 12.27 -8.93
N SER A 100 -0.01 11.98 -8.95
CA SER A 100 -0.71 11.50 -10.15
C SER A 100 -0.81 12.59 -11.22
N ALA A 101 -1.24 13.79 -10.83
CA ALA A 101 -1.30 14.95 -11.73
C ALA A 101 0.10 15.33 -12.22
N TYR A 102 1.10 15.33 -11.33
CA TYR A 102 2.47 15.64 -11.72
C TYR A 102 3.02 14.65 -12.76
N LEU A 103 2.89 13.36 -12.51
CA LEU A 103 3.35 12.31 -13.41
C LEU A 103 2.59 12.31 -14.74
N ALA A 104 1.29 12.65 -14.74
CA ALA A 104 0.53 12.80 -15.97
C ALA A 104 1.05 13.96 -16.84
N LYS A 105 1.32 15.13 -16.22
CA LYS A 105 1.91 16.29 -16.90
C LYS A 105 3.31 15.95 -17.45
N LEU A 106 4.14 15.27 -16.67
CA LEU A 106 5.47 14.85 -17.11
C LEU A 106 5.40 13.90 -18.32
N ARG A 107 4.52 12.90 -18.27
CA ARG A 107 4.30 12.00 -19.42
C ARG A 107 3.84 12.74 -20.67
N ALA A 108 2.92 13.72 -20.53
CA ALA A 108 2.49 14.54 -21.65
C ALA A 108 3.63 15.38 -22.24
N SER A 109 4.43 16.01 -21.37
CA SER A 109 5.64 16.74 -21.77
C SER A 109 6.63 15.84 -22.50
N ASN A 110 6.90 14.66 -21.98
CA ASN A 110 7.85 13.72 -22.60
C ASN A 110 7.38 13.24 -23.97
N ARG A 111 6.07 13.00 -24.17
CA ARG A 111 5.54 12.69 -25.51
C ARG A 111 5.78 13.82 -26.52
N LYS A 112 5.68 15.09 -26.08
CA LYS A 112 6.00 16.25 -26.94
C LYS A 112 7.48 16.32 -27.26
N ARG A 113 8.34 16.15 -26.25
CA ARG A 113 9.81 16.16 -26.42
C ARG A 113 10.27 15.09 -27.41
N VAL A 114 9.82 13.86 -27.26
CA VAL A 114 10.18 12.75 -28.16
C VAL A 114 9.76 13.04 -29.61
N ARG A 115 8.57 13.64 -29.83
CA ARG A 115 8.14 14.07 -31.17
C ARG A 115 9.02 15.16 -31.76
N GLN A 116 9.72 15.92 -30.92
CA GLN A 116 10.67 16.97 -31.31
C GLN A 116 12.13 16.47 -31.40
N GLY A 117 12.36 15.15 -31.29
CA GLY A 117 13.71 14.56 -31.31
C GLY A 117 14.52 14.85 -30.04
N GLN A 118 13.89 15.24 -28.94
CA GLN A 118 14.54 15.51 -27.66
C GLN A 118 14.40 14.33 -26.71
N ASP A 119 15.39 14.12 -25.86
CA ASP A 119 15.33 13.08 -24.82
C ASP A 119 14.22 13.34 -23.80
N PRO A 120 13.53 12.28 -23.36
CA PRO A 120 12.54 12.40 -22.31
C PRO A 120 13.20 12.78 -20.97
N ILE A 121 12.50 13.57 -20.17
CA ILE A 121 12.90 13.90 -18.81
C ILE A 121 12.64 12.66 -17.92
N GLN A 122 13.61 12.26 -17.13
CA GLN A 122 13.50 11.17 -16.18
C GLN A 122 12.40 11.44 -15.15
N SER A 123 11.67 10.38 -14.75
CA SER A 123 10.67 10.54 -13.72
C SER A 123 11.29 10.61 -12.31
N PRO A 124 10.69 11.34 -11.34
CA PRO A 124 11.17 11.34 -9.97
C PRO A 124 11.18 9.93 -9.34
N VAL A 125 10.24 9.07 -9.74
CA VAL A 125 10.18 7.68 -9.28
C VAL A 125 11.41 6.89 -9.73
N THR A 126 11.82 7.08 -10.97
CA THR A 126 13.02 6.45 -11.54
C THR A 126 14.30 7.04 -10.91
N ALA A 127 14.37 8.36 -10.77
CA ALA A 127 15.49 9.03 -10.15
C ALA A 127 15.74 8.60 -8.69
N CYS A 128 14.66 8.38 -7.91
CA CYS A 128 14.75 7.90 -6.54
C CYS A 128 14.91 6.36 -6.41
N ALA A 129 14.87 5.60 -7.50
CA ALA A 129 14.90 4.14 -7.43
C ALA A 129 16.18 3.58 -6.74
N PRO A 130 17.40 4.07 -6.99
CA PRO A 130 18.58 3.57 -6.30
C PRO A 130 18.53 3.79 -4.79
N TYR A 131 18.11 4.99 -4.35
CA TYR A 131 17.93 5.28 -2.93
C TYR A 131 16.87 4.40 -2.29
N ARG A 132 15.72 4.27 -2.92
CA ARG A 132 14.62 3.43 -2.43
C ARG A 132 15.04 1.97 -2.32
N LYS A 133 15.76 1.42 -3.30
CA LYS A 133 16.31 0.07 -3.23
C LYS A 133 17.17 -0.11 -2.01
N TRP A 134 18.16 0.77 -1.82
CA TRP A 134 19.01 0.75 -0.64
C TRP A 134 18.19 0.89 0.67
N ALA A 135 17.25 1.84 0.73
CA ALA A 135 16.48 2.14 1.94
C ALA A 135 15.58 1.00 2.41
N LEU A 136 15.17 0.11 1.50
CA LEU A 136 14.24 -0.98 1.79
C LEU A 136 14.90 -2.37 1.79
N GLU A 137 16.20 -2.45 1.53
CA GLU A 137 16.95 -3.69 1.30
C GLU A 137 16.83 -4.67 2.48
N ASP A 138 16.88 -4.15 3.70
CA ASP A 138 16.90 -4.95 4.93
C ASP A 138 15.50 -5.35 5.44
N TYR A 139 14.42 -4.84 4.82
CA TYR A 139 13.07 -5.07 5.35
C TYR A 139 12.38 -6.28 4.71
N PRO A 140 12.03 -7.32 5.50
CA PRO A 140 11.30 -8.49 5.00
C PRO A 140 9.83 -8.19 4.68
N THR A 141 9.30 -7.10 5.23
CA THR A 141 7.90 -6.68 5.02
C THR A 141 7.81 -5.19 4.70
N VAL A 142 7.17 -4.90 3.58
CA VAL A 142 6.92 -3.53 3.09
C VAL A 142 5.42 -3.26 3.05
N VAL A 143 5.00 -2.17 3.67
CA VAL A 143 3.60 -1.70 3.65
C VAL A 143 3.52 -0.41 2.83
N PRO A 144 3.28 -0.51 1.51
CA PRO A 144 3.08 0.66 0.68
C PRO A 144 1.73 1.30 0.97
N MET A 145 1.72 2.60 1.24
CA MET A 145 0.56 3.39 1.60
C MET A 145 0.21 4.38 0.48
N GLY A 146 -0.76 4.00 -0.34
CA GLY A 146 -1.21 4.78 -1.49
C GLY A 146 -0.96 4.09 -2.83
N SER A 147 -1.55 4.66 -3.89
CA SER A 147 -1.53 4.01 -5.21
C SER A 147 -0.16 4.01 -5.88
N LEU A 148 0.64 5.06 -5.70
CA LEU A 148 1.97 5.14 -6.32
C LEU A 148 2.95 4.19 -5.64
N SER A 149 3.01 4.21 -4.32
CA SER A 149 3.86 3.32 -3.52
C SER A 149 3.53 1.85 -3.77
N THR A 150 2.24 1.51 -3.86
CA THR A 150 1.78 0.16 -4.19
C THR A 150 2.26 -0.29 -5.57
N LYS A 151 2.04 0.53 -6.61
CA LYS A 151 2.49 0.21 -7.98
C LYS A 151 4.00 0.01 -8.07
N VAL A 152 4.75 0.81 -7.35
CA VAL A 152 6.21 0.73 -7.32
C VAL A 152 6.70 -0.50 -6.56
N ALA A 153 6.09 -0.81 -5.41
CA ALA A 153 6.45 -1.97 -4.61
C ALA A 153 6.12 -3.30 -5.31
N LEU A 154 4.96 -3.36 -5.99
CA LEU A 154 4.55 -4.57 -6.72
C LEU A 154 5.19 -4.69 -8.12
N GLY A 155 5.78 -3.62 -8.66
CA GLY A 155 6.31 -3.60 -10.04
C GLY A 155 5.22 -3.72 -11.12
N THR A 156 3.95 -3.58 -10.76
CA THR A 156 2.77 -3.73 -11.62
C THR A 156 1.82 -2.54 -11.44
N ASN A 157 0.71 -2.51 -12.18
CA ASN A 157 -0.24 -1.40 -12.11
C ASN A 157 -1.66 -1.84 -11.71
N PRO A 158 -1.83 -2.52 -10.55
CA PRO A 158 -3.16 -2.91 -10.07
C PRO A 158 -3.94 -1.72 -9.54
N SER A 159 -5.27 -1.86 -9.38
CA SER A 159 -6.01 -0.98 -8.50
C SER A 159 -5.65 -1.29 -7.05
N LEU A 160 -5.60 -0.27 -6.21
CA LEU A 160 -5.27 -0.45 -4.79
C LEU A 160 -6.33 -1.32 -4.09
N GLU A 161 -7.59 -1.14 -4.45
CA GLU A 161 -8.73 -1.89 -3.93
C GLU A 161 -8.60 -3.40 -4.16
N ALA A 162 -8.02 -3.79 -5.29
CA ALA A 162 -7.86 -5.21 -5.66
C ALA A 162 -6.73 -5.93 -4.91
N VAL A 163 -5.75 -5.17 -4.37
CA VAL A 163 -4.54 -5.77 -3.80
C VAL A 163 -4.30 -5.42 -2.32
N ARG A 164 -5.08 -4.47 -1.76
CA ARG A 164 -4.90 -4.06 -0.37
C ARG A 164 -5.35 -5.14 0.63
N GLY A 165 -4.79 -5.07 1.83
CA GLY A 165 -5.23 -5.88 2.97
C GLY A 165 -4.79 -7.34 2.94
N GLY A 166 -4.13 -7.79 1.88
CA GLY A 166 -3.54 -9.13 1.78
C GLY A 166 -2.06 -9.10 1.39
N PRO A 167 -1.27 -10.10 1.78
CA PRO A 167 0.13 -10.18 1.43
C PRO A 167 0.31 -10.60 -0.05
N THR A 168 1.20 -9.90 -0.74
CA THR A 168 1.71 -10.30 -2.05
C THR A 168 3.22 -10.48 -1.93
N ARG A 169 3.74 -11.62 -2.36
CA ARG A 169 5.17 -11.86 -2.30
C ARG A 169 5.87 -11.33 -3.55
N VAL A 170 6.88 -10.48 -3.37
CA VAL A 170 7.71 -9.93 -4.44
C VAL A 170 9.16 -10.28 -4.14
N GLY A 171 9.69 -11.29 -4.82
CA GLY A 171 10.97 -11.91 -4.43
C GLY A 171 10.88 -12.48 -3.00
N ASP A 172 11.74 -12.04 -2.11
CA ASP A 172 11.75 -12.47 -0.71
C ASP A 172 11.01 -11.51 0.23
N VAL A 173 10.41 -10.44 -0.31
CA VAL A 173 9.72 -9.42 0.46
C VAL A 173 8.21 -9.65 0.46
N ASN A 174 7.58 -9.56 1.63
CA ASN A 174 6.12 -9.50 1.75
C ASN A 174 5.65 -8.05 1.56
N VAL A 175 4.74 -7.83 0.63
CA VAL A 175 4.17 -6.51 0.33
C VAL A 175 2.69 -6.51 0.69
N LEU A 176 2.29 -5.68 1.63
CA LEU A 176 0.89 -5.55 2.09
C LEU A 176 0.40 -4.11 1.85
N PRO A 177 -0.22 -3.84 0.70
CA PRO A 177 -0.68 -2.50 0.36
C PRO A 177 -1.85 -2.03 1.22
N THR A 178 -1.90 -0.73 1.48
CA THR A 178 -3.05 -0.07 2.12
C THR A 178 -3.25 1.35 1.61
N TYR A 179 -4.31 2.01 2.08
CA TYR A 179 -4.59 3.41 1.76
C TYR A 179 -3.57 4.37 2.34
N SER A 180 -3.40 5.52 1.68
CA SER A 180 -2.58 6.60 2.24
C SER A 180 -3.27 7.23 3.46
N PRO A 181 -2.56 7.42 4.58
CA PRO A 181 -3.11 8.09 5.75
C PRO A 181 -3.55 9.53 5.47
N SER A 182 -3.01 10.18 4.45
CA SER A 182 -3.44 11.52 4.02
C SER A 182 -4.91 11.58 3.55
N MET A 183 -5.50 10.44 3.22
CA MET A 183 -6.92 10.35 2.85
C MET A 183 -7.86 10.51 4.06
N MET A 184 -7.37 10.33 5.28
CA MET A 184 -8.18 10.40 6.51
C MET A 184 -8.73 11.81 6.79
N GLY A 185 -8.01 12.87 6.37
CA GLY A 185 -8.44 14.27 6.53
C GLY A 185 -9.59 14.73 5.63
N ASN A 186 -9.96 13.97 4.61
CA ASN A 186 -10.83 14.43 3.51
C ASN A 186 -12.19 13.73 3.49
N LYS A 187 -13.05 13.90 4.50
CA LYS A 187 -14.44 13.37 4.54
C LYS A 187 -14.59 11.85 4.29
N LYS A 188 -13.50 11.09 4.33
CA LYS A 188 -13.45 9.64 4.10
C LYS A 188 -13.21 8.87 5.40
N GLY A 189 -13.88 9.27 6.47
CA GLY A 189 -13.73 8.66 7.81
C GLY A 189 -13.92 7.13 7.83
N HIS A 190 -14.76 6.60 6.93
CA HIS A 190 -14.94 5.15 6.79
C HIS A 190 -13.64 4.39 6.37
N LEU A 191 -12.68 5.09 5.74
CA LEU A 191 -11.40 4.47 5.39
C LEU A 191 -10.46 4.34 6.59
N LYS A 192 -10.78 5.00 7.71
CA LYS A 192 -9.98 4.88 8.93
C LYS A 192 -9.94 3.43 9.42
N GLU A 193 -11.08 2.82 9.59
CA GLU A 193 -11.21 1.44 10.05
C GLU A 193 -10.51 0.46 9.10
N VAL A 194 -10.61 0.74 7.80
CA VAL A 194 -9.94 -0.05 6.77
C VAL A 194 -8.42 0.04 6.91
N LEU A 195 -7.88 1.26 7.05
CA LEU A 195 -6.44 1.47 7.23
C LEU A 195 -5.93 0.81 8.52
N THR A 196 -6.65 0.98 9.63
CA THR A 196 -6.34 0.34 10.92
C THR A 196 -6.32 -1.19 10.79
N SER A 197 -7.33 -1.76 10.14
CA SER A 197 -7.40 -3.21 9.88
C SER A 197 -6.22 -3.69 9.02
N ASP A 198 -5.87 -2.97 7.95
CA ASP A 198 -4.77 -3.35 7.07
C ASP A 198 -3.41 -3.27 7.80
N ILE A 199 -3.19 -2.24 8.63
CA ILE A 199 -1.99 -2.11 9.46
C ILE A 199 -1.90 -3.27 10.46
N SER A 200 -3.00 -3.56 11.16
CA SER A 200 -3.06 -4.69 12.11
C SER A 200 -2.75 -6.02 11.43
N LYS A 201 -3.31 -6.26 10.24
CA LYS A 201 -3.02 -7.46 9.44
C LYS A 201 -1.55 -7.53 9.05
N ALA A 202 -0.95 -6.40 8.62
CA ALA A 202 0.46 -6.37 8.24
C ALA A 202 1.38 -6.73 9.42
N ILE A 203 1.11 -6.17 10.60
CA ILE A 203 1.88 -6.46 11.83
C ILE A 203 1.70 -7.93 12.21
N ARG A 204 0.47 -8.42 12.30
CA ARG A 204 0.19 -9.82 12.66
C ARG A 204 0.77 -10.81 11.66
N HIS A 205 0.76 -10.48 10.37
CA HIS A 205 1.38 -11.31 9.33
C HIS A 205 2.90 -11.36 9.51
N HIS A 206 3.54 -10.22 9.75
CA HIS A 206 4.96 -10.12 9.99
C HIS A 206 5.40 -10.92 11.24
N GLU A 207 4.60 -10.88 12.30
CA GLU A 207 4.83 -11.62 13.55
C GLU A 207 4.43 -13.11 13.49
N ASP A 208 4.10 -13.64 12.31
CA ASP A 208 3.57 -15.01 12.08
C ASP A 208 2.29 -15.32 12.90
N LYS A 209 1.56 -14.27 13.31
CA LYS A 209 0.28 -14.38 14.05
C LYS A 209 -0.95 -14.39 13.13
N LEU A 210 -0.75 -14.15 11.85
CA LEU A 210 -1.79 -14.19 10.83
C LEU A 210 -1.31 -15.06 9.69
N ARG A 211 -1.83 -16.27 9.63
CA ARG A 211 -1.55 -17.19 8.53
C ARG A 211 -2.62 -17.03 7.47
N TRP A 212 -2.19 -16.83 6.25
CA TRP A 212 -3.04 -16.87 5.08
C TRP A 212 -3.02 -18.30 4.55
N THR A 213 -4.10 -19.01 4.78
CA THR A 213 -4.34 -20.32 4.18
C THR A 213 -5.44 -20.18 3.14
N ASP A 214 -5.24 -20.76 1.98
CA ASP A 214 -6.33 -20.86 1.02
C ASP A 214 -7.41 -21.73 1.62
N PRO A 215 -8.67 -21.24 1.71
CA PRO A 215 -9.75 -22.03 2.26
C PRO A 215 -10.05 -23.22 1.34
N LYS A 216 -10.49 -24.31 1.93
CA LYS A 216 -11.03 -25.43 1.16
C LYS A 216 -12.34 -25.01 0.52
N VAL A 217 -12.38 -24.91 -0.79
CA VAL A 217 -13.59 -24.54 -1.54
C VAL A 217 -14.39 -25.77 -1.91
N ILE A 218 -15.64 -25.82 -1.47
CA ILE A 218 -16.64 -26.83 -1.85
C ILE A 218 -17.57 -26.17 -2.86
N TYR A 219 -17.37 -26.47 -4.12
CA TYR A 219 -18.12 -25.90 -5.22
C TYR A 219 -19.34 -26.75 -5.54
N ALA A 220 -20.51 -26.14 -5.70
CA ALA A 220 -21.79 -26.81 -5.94
C ALA A 220 -22.05 -27.98 -4.96
N PRO A 221 -22.09 -27.72 -3.63
CA PRO A 221 -22.19 -28.75 -2.62
C PRO A 221 -23.49 -29.54 -2.76
N THR A 222 -23.46 -30.84 -2.41
CA THR A 222 -24.69 -31.61 -2.19
C THR A 222 -25.40 -31.07 -0.95
N ARG A 223 -26.70 -31.39 -0.82
CA ARG A 223 -27.46 -31.04 0.36
C ARG A 223 -26.80 -31.54 1.66
N GLU A 224 -26.27 -32.75 1.63
CA GLU A 224 -25.60 -33.37 2.79
C GLU A 224 -24.33 -32.61 3.15
N GLN A 225 -23.51 -32.24 2.17
CA GLN A 225 -22.30 -31.43 2.36
C GLN A 225 -22.62 -30.06 2.94
N ALA A 226 -23.69 -29.41 2.46
CA ALA A 226 -24.10 -28.12 2.98
C ALA A 226 -24.60 -28.24 4.43
N LEU A 227 -25.42 -29.25 4.76
CA LEU A 227 -25.91 -29.48 6.13
C LEU A 227 -24.76 -29.81 7.08
N ASP A 228 -23.80 -30.62 6.67
CA ASP A 228 -22.61 -30.93 7.45
C ASP A 228 -21.79 -29.67 7.70
N PHE A 229 -21.54 -28.84 6.70
CA PHE A 229 -20.85 -27.56 6.84
C PHE A 229 -21.54 -26.64 7.86
N PHE A 230 -22.85 -26.42 7.75
CA PHE A 230 -23.60 -25.59 8.71
C PHE A 230 -23.63 -26.16 10.13
N SER A 231 -23.52 -27.47 10.28
CA SER A 231 -23.49 -28.09 11.61
C SER A 231 -22.15 -27.93 12.34
N ARG A 232 -21.08 -27.71 11.60
CA ARG A 232 -19.71 -27.61 12.15
C ARG A 232 -19.27 -26.20 12.50
N HIS A 233 -19.94 -25.18 11.97
CA HIS A 233 -19.48 -23.80 12.07
C HIS A 233 -20.55 -22.91 12.73
N GLU A 234 -20.20 -22.25 13.82
CA GLU A 234 -21.06 -21.31 14.55
C GLU A 234 -21.07 -19.90 13.96
N VAL A 235 -19.96 -19.49 13.33
CA VAL A 235 -19.79 -18.15 12.73
C VAL A 235 -19.56 -18.31 11.25
N LEU A 236 -20.40 -17.67 10.46
CA LEU A 236 -20.37 -17.72 9.01
C LEU A 236 -20.38 -16.31 8.43
N ALA A 237 -19.57 -16.11 7.40
CA ALA A 237 -19.65 -14.96 6.51
C ALA A 237 -20.36 -15.39 5.22
N TYR A 238 -21.12 -14.51 4.60
CA TYR A 238 -21.70 -14.78 3.30
C TYR A 238 -21.55 -13.58 2.35
N ASP A 239 -21.50 -13.89 1.08
CA ASP A 239 -21.52 -12.95 -0.01
C ASP A 239 -22.39 -13.48 -1.15
N VAL A 240 -22.99 -12.59 -1.93
CA VAL A 240 -23.93 -12.95 -2.99
C VAL A 240 -23.51 -12.32 -4.32
N GLU A 241 -23.59 -13.12 -5.39
CA GLU A 241 -23.44 -12.65 -6.75
C GLU A 241 -24.76 -12.68 -7.49
N THR A 242 -25.08 -11.56 -8.13
CA THR A 242 -26.33 -11.37 -8.87
C THR A 242 -26.06 -11.03 -10.35
N ASP A 243 -27.07 -11.12 -11.19
CA ASP A 243 -26.97 -10.75 -12.61
C ASP A 243 -27.27 -9.27 -12.87
N GLY A 244 -27.52 -8.48 -11.82
CA GLY A 244 -27.75 -7.05 -11.88
C GLY A 244 -27.59 -6.38 -10.54
N ILE A 245 -27.63 -5.05 -10.52
CA ILE A 245 -27.50 -4.22 -9.30
C ILE A 245 -28.84 -3.81 -8.70
N ASP A 246 -29.93 -4.02 -9.38
CA ASP A 246 -31.28 -3.69 -8.90
C ASP A 246 -31.81 -4.85 -8.04
N CYS A 247 -31.91 -4.63 -6.73
CA CYS A 247 -32.31 -5.65 -5.77
C CYS A 247 -33.76 -6.18 -5.96
N LEU A 248 -34.59 -5.54 -6.78
CA LEU A 248 -35.96 -5.97 -7.06
C LEU A 248 -36.05 -6.85 -8.31
N THR A 249 -35.11 -6.73 -9.23
CA THR A 249 -35.15 -7.41 -10.55
C THR A 249 -33.96 -8.32 -10.80
N ALA A 250 -32.87 -8.15 -10.06
CA ALA A 250 -31.68 -8.97 -10.24
C ALA A 250 -31.88 -10.40 -9.72
N GLY A 251 -31.53 -11.37 -10.53
CA GLY A 251 -31.51 -12.79 -10.17
C GLY A 251 -30.27 -13.13 -9.35
N LEU A 252 -30.43 -13.95 -8.31
CA LEU A 252 -29.32 -14.49 -7.54
C LEU A 252 -28.61 -15.58 -8.35
N ARG A 253 -27.30 -15.43 -8.59
CA ARG A 253 -26.48 -16.40 -9.35
C ARG A 253 -25.79 -17.40 -8.44
N CYS A 254 -25.12 -16.90 -7.40
CA CYS A 254 -24.53 -17.78 -6.40
C CYS A 254 -24.42 -17.08 -5.05
N VAL A 255 -24.23 -17.91 -4.02
CA VAL A 255 -23.90 -17.48 -2.67
C VAL A 255 -22.60 -18.16 -2.27
N GLY A 256 -21.61 -17.36 -1.84
CA GLY A 256 -20.44 -17.82 -1.13
C GLY A 256 -20.73 -17.80 0.37
N ILE A 257 -20.51 -18.90 1.08
CA ILE A 257 -20.65 -18.99 2.53
C ILE A 257 -19.33 -19.49 3.09
N GLY A 258 -18.63 -18.63 3.83
CA GLY A 258 -17.30 -18.88 4.36
C GLY A 258 -17.32 -19.14 5.86
N ALA A 259 -16.51 -20.08 6.28
CA ALA A 259 -16.06 -20.29 7.65
C ALA A 259 -14.56 -19.96 7.74
N GLU A 260 -13.88 -20.31 8.83
CA GLU A 260 -12.47 -19.97 9.05
C GLU A 260 -11.54 -20.55 7.96
N ASP A 261 -11.77 -21.80 7.56
CA ASP A 261 -10.90 -22.57 6.66
C ASP A 261 -11.61 -23.23 5.47
N GLU A 262 -12.93 -23.09 5.39
CA GLU A 262 -13.76 -23.68 4.33
C GLU A 262 -14.72 -22.65 3.73
N VAL A 263 -15.04 -22.81 2.44
CA VAL A 263 -16.05 -22.00 1.75
C VAL A 263 -16.97 -22.89 0.93
N LEU A 264 -18.27 -22.71 1.05
CA LEU A 264 -19.28 -23.26 0.16
C LEU A 264 -19.61 -22.26 -0.94
N ILE A 265 -19.65 -22.70 -2.17
CA ILE A 265 -20.18 -21.92 -3.32
C ILE A 265 -21.45 -22.60 -3.81
N ILE A 266 -22.62 -22.07 -3.43
CA ILE A 266 -23.92 -22.57 -3.84
C ILE A 266 -24.36 -21.82 -5.09
N ARG A 267 -24.58 -22.52 -6.18
CA ARG A 267 -25.02 -21.95 -7.46
C ARG A 267 -26.52 -22.18 -7.66
N PHE A 268 -27.23 -21.10 -8.03
CA PHE A 268 -28.68 -21.14 -8.26
C PHE A 268 -29.02 -21.40 -9.73
N ASP A 269 -28.12 -21.16 -10.65
CA ASP A 269 -28.27 -21.52 -12.08
C ASP A 269 -28.17 -23.03 -12.35
N LEU A 270 -27.75 -23.83 -11.35
CA LEU A 270 -27.70 -25.29 -11.42
C LEU A 270 -28.84 -25.97 -10.63
N ILE A 271 -29.68 -25.20 -9.93
CA ILE A 271 -30.83 -25.68 -9.19
C ILE A 271 -32.06 -25.43 -10.08
N GLY A 272 -32.27 -26.36 -11.03
CA GLY A 272 -33.41 -26.37 -11.93
C GLY A 272 -34.38 -27.49 -11.57
#